data_9a345d62ebaf913fe9070cd34990b8be
#
_entry.id   9a345d62ebaf913fe9070cd34990b8be
#
_cell.length_a   1.000
_cell.length_b   1.000
_cell.length_c   1.000
_cell.angle_alpha   90.00
_cell.angle_beta   90.00
_cell.angle_gamma   90.00
#
_symmetry.space_group_name_H-M   'P 1'
#
loop_
_entity.id
_entity.type
_entity.pdbx_description
1 polymer ?
#
loop_
_entity_poly.entity_id
_entity_poly.type
_entity_poly.pdbx_seq_one_letter_code
_entity_poly.pdbx_strand_id
1 'polypeptide(L)'
;MVTWEELEALCQRCQNCPLGETRTKLVFGVGNRQADVMLIGEGPGEQEDLQGEPFVGPAGKLLDLMLSIVDLSRERVYIANIVKCRPPRNRDPLNIEQEACIGYLRAQTALVRPKIIVCLGRIAAQRIIDRNFRITKQHGQWSERAGVQMTAIYHPSALLRDPLKRPETFVDLKSIQAKIKEICPDTLLPHPW
;
A
#
# COMPACT_ATOMS: atom_id res chain seq x y z
N MET A 1 10.01 21.11 7.31
CA MET A 1 9.36 19.79 7.11
C MET A 1 8.23 20.05 6.12
N VAL A 2 8.12 19.29 5.02
CA VAL A 2 7.07 19.48 4.02
C VAL A 2 5.69 19.23 4.64
N THR A 3 4.69 20.03 4.30
CA THR A 3 3.29 19.77 4.69
C THR A 3 2.61 18.79 3.73
N TRP A 4 1.42 18.29 4.08
CA TRP A 4 0.62 17.44 3.20
C TRP A 4 0.26 18.15 1.91
N GLU A 5 -0.16 19.42 2.00
CA GLU A 5 -0.59 20.25 0.89
C GLU A 5 0.58 20.55 -0.07
N GLU A 6 1.75 20.88 0.47
CA GLU A 6 2.97 21.10 -0.31
C GLU A 6 3.39 19.81 -1.03
N LEU A 7 3.42 18.67 -0.31
CA LEU A 7 3.80 17.38 -0.88
C LEU A 7 2.85 16.96 -2.00
N GLU A 8 1.55 17.10 -1.79
CA GLU A 8 0.54 16.76 -2.79
C GLU A 8 0.66 17.66 -4.02
N ALA A 9 0.83 18.97 -3.84
CA ALA A 9 1.01 19.92 -4.93
C ALA A 9 2.29 19.65 -5.75
N LEU A 10 3.39 19.26 -5.09
CA LEU A 10 4.62 18.84 -5.76
C LEU A 10 4.42 17.56 -6.56
N CYS A 11 3.73 16.58 -5.99
CA CYS A 11 3.45 15.32 -6.63
C CYS A 11 2.53 15.48 -7.85
N GLN A 12 1.51 16.34 -7.76
CA GLN A 12 0.58 16.63 -8.87
C GLN A 12 1.30 17.16 -10.13
N ARG A 13 2.34 17.97 -9.95
CA ARG A 13 3.12 18.59 -11.04
C ARG A 13 4.32 17.75 -11.47
N CYS A 14 4.52 16.57 -10.86
CA CYS A 14 5.70 15.73 -11.09
C CYS A 14 5.79 15.24 -12.55
N GLN A 15 6.97 15.38 -13.13
CA GLN A 15 7.37 14.88 -14.46
C GLN A 15 8.75 14.18 -14.39
N ASN A 16 9.10 13.60 -13.24
CA ASN A 16 10.44 13.05 -13.00
C ASN A 16 10.68 11.70 -13.70
N CYS A 17 9.66 11.12 -14.32
CA CYS A 17 9.78 9.88 -15.10
C CYS A 17 8.70 9.82 -16.20
N PRO A 18 8.85 8.95 -17.22
CA PRO A 18 7.91 8.85 -18.34
C PRO A 18 6.45 8.56 -17.96
N LEU A 19 6.20 7.98 -16.77
CA LEU A 19 4.83 7.74 -16.29
C LEU A 19 4.04 9.04 -16.08
N GLY A 20 4.72 10.16 -15.83
CA GLY A 20 4.10 11.47 -15.72
C GLY A 20 3.47 11.97 -17.02
N GLU A 21 4.01 11.56 -18.17
CA GLU A 21 3.53 11.97 -19.50
C GLU A 21 2.28 11.19 -19.92
N THR A 22 2.11 9.96 -19.42
CA THR A 22 1.06 9.03 -19.88
C THR A 22 -0.09 8.86 -18.89
N ARG A 23 0.04 9.34 -17.65
CA ARG A 23 -1.04 9.27 -16.67
C ARG A 23 -2.24 10.11 -17.05
N THR A 24 -3.44 9.66 -16.74
CA THR A 24 -4.67 10.47 -16.79
C THR A 24 -4.78 11.32 -15.55
N LYS A 25 -4.68 10.68 -14.37
CA LYS A 25 -4.65 11.37 -13.07
C LYS A 25 -3.52 10.82 -12.21
N LEU A 26 -2.96 11.68 -11.37
CA LEU A 26 -2.07 11.25 -10.31
C LEU A 26 -2.86 10.51 -9.22
N VAL A 27 -2.29 9.45 -8.68
CA VAL A 27 -2.85 8.69 -7.56
C VAL A 27 -1.95 8.90 -6.34
N PHE A 28 -2.26 9.92 -5.55
CA PHE A 28 -1.41 10.34 -4.43
C PHE A 28 -1.43 9.35 -3.27
N GLY A 29 -2.61 8.98 -2.83
CA GLY A 29 -2.89 8.14 -1.67
C GLY A 29 -4.19 8.56 -1.02
N VAL A 30 -4.74 7.74 -0.11
CA VAL A 30 -6.04 7.97 0.53
C VAL A 30 -6.08 7.38 1.93
N GLY A 31 -6.97 7.89 2.76
CA GLY A 31 -7.23 7.40 4.11
C GLY A 31 -6.79 8.35 5.21
N ASN A 32 -6.59 7.81 6.39
CA ASN A 32 -6.24 8.58 7.57
C ASN A 32 -4.78 9.03 7.53
N ARG A 33 -4.55 10.35 7.44
CA ARG A 33 -3.21 10.95 7.45
C ARG A 33 -2.45 10.80 8.78
N GLN A 34 -3.13 10.30 9.82
CA GLN A 34 -2.58 9.99 11.15
C GLN A 34 -2.71 8.49 11.48
N ALA A 35 -2.79 7.62 10.48
CA ALA A 35 -2.98 6.20 10.66
C ALA A 35 -1.77 5.53 11.30
N ASP A 36 -2.01 4.64 12.24
CA ASP A 36 -0.97 3.73 12.77
C ASP A 36 -0.59 2.62 11.77
N VAL A 37 -1.47 2.33 10.80
CA VAL A 37 -1.28 1.28 9.79
C VAL A 37 -1.26 1.88 8.39
N MET A 38 -0.20 1.61 7.64
CA MET A 38 -0.06 2.04 6.24
C MET A 38 0.01 0.84 5.31
N LEU A 39 -0.84 0.84 4.27
CA LEU A 39 -0.83 -0.16 3.21
C LEU A 39 -0.10 0.40 2.00
N ILE A 40 0.86 -0.35 1.47
CA ILE A 40 1.67 0.11 0.32
C ILE A 40 1.56 -0.91 -0.81
N GLY A 41 0.91 -0.50 -1.90
CA GLY A 41 0.83 -1.25 -3.15
C GLY A 41 1.94 -0.91 -4.14
N GLU A 42 1.86 -1.46 -5.32
CA GLU A 42 2.84 -1.30 -6.40
C GLU A 42 2.65 0.01 -7.16
N GLY A 43 1.51 0.21 -7.75
CA GLY A 43 1.18 1.34 -8.60
C GLY A 43 -0.29 1.34 -9.01
N PRO A 44 -0.79 2.46 -9.58
CA PRO A 44 -2.15 2.57 -10.06
C PRO A 44 -2.44 1.63 -11.24
N GLY A 45 -3.61 1.01 -11.23
CA GLY A 45 -4.22 0.38 -12.39
C GLY A 45 -5.05 1.38 -13.19
N GLU A 46 -5.82 0.88 -14.14
CA GLU A 46 -6.63 1.72 -15.04
C GLU A 46 -7.71 2.51 -14.31
N GLN A 47 -8.45 1.87 -13.43
CA GLN A 47 -9.53 2.54 -12.69
C GLN A 47 -8.98 3.60 -11.73
N GLU A 48 -7.83 3.33 -11.12
CA GLU A 48 -7.13 4.26 -10.25
C GLU A 48 -6.64 5.49 -11.04
N ASP A 49 -6.08 5.28 -12.24
CA ASP A 49 -5.62 6.35 -13.13
C ASP A 49 -6.77 7.24 -13.62
N LEU A 50 -7.94 6.65 -13.88
CA LEU A 50 -9.14 7.39 -14.28
C LEU A 50 -9.76 8.19 -13.13
N GLN A 51 -9.74 7.66 -11.91
CA GLN A 51 -10.40 8.25 -10.74
C GLN A 51 -9.46 9.11 -9.90
N GLY A 52 -8.15 8.83 -9.91
CA GLY A 52 -7.14 9.54 -9.11
C GLY A 52 -7.03 9.02 -7.67
N GLU A 53 -7.58 7.84 -7.37
CA GLU A 53 -7.62 7.26 -6.04
C GLU A 53 -7.11 5.82 -6.05
N PRO A 54 -6.31 5.38 -5.05
CA PRO A 54 -5.75 4.04 -5.03
C PRO A 54 -6.81 2.98 -4.68
N PHE A 55 -6.67 1.80 -5.30
CA PHE A 55 -7.49 0.63 -5.00
C PHE A 55 -9.01 0.87 -5.15
N VAL A 56 -9.44 1.42 -6.28
CA VAL A 56 -10.87 1.62 -6.62
C VAL A 56 -11.41 0.58 -7.61
N GLY A 57 -10.54 -0.14 -8.31
CA GLY A 57 -10.90 -1.22 -9.22
C GLY A 57 -11.24 -2.54 -8.51
N PRO A 58 -11.34 -3.67 -9.26
CA PRO A 58 -11.65 -4.99 -8.69
C PRO A 58 -10.69 -5.42 -7.57
N ALA A 59 -9.40 -5.13 -7.69
CA ALA A 59 -8.40 -5.40 -6.64
C ALA A 59 -8.68 -4.58 -5.37
N GLY A 60 -9.17 -3.36 -5.53
CA GLY A 60 -9.56 -2.49 -4.41
C GLY A 60 -10.78 -3.01 -3.67
N LYS A 61 -11.80 -3.48 -4.39
CA LYS A 61 -12.98 -4.13 -3.76
C LYS A 61 -12.58 -5.36 -2.94
N LEU A 62 -11.63 -6.15 -3.45
CA LEU A 62 -11.10 -7.27 -2.67
C LEU A 62 -10.32 -6.79 -1.45
N LEU A 63 -9.54 -5.71 -1.57
CA LEU A 63 -8.84 -5.12 -0.42
C LEU A 63 -9.83 -4.67 0.66
N ASP A 64 -10.97 -4.07 0.29
CA ASP A 64 -11.99 -3.67 1.25
C ASP A 64 -12.55 -4.87 2.03
N LEU A 65 -12.80 -5.99 1.34
CA LEU A 65 -13.19 -7.26 1.99
C LEU A 65 -12.08 -7.79 2.92
N MET A 66 -10.82 -7.72 2.49
CA MET A 66 -9.69 -8.15 3.32
C MET A 66 -9.55 -7.30 4.57
N LEU A 67 -9.74 -5.99 4.47
CA LEU A 67 -9.74 -5.09 5.63
C LEU A 67 -10.88 -5.43 6.60
N SER A 68 -12.09 -5.66 6.09
CA SER A 68 -13.25 -6.00 6.93
C SER A 68 -13.07 -7.30 7.73
N ILE A 69 -12.35 -8.29 7.17
CA ILE A 69 -12.03 -9.56 7.86
C ILE A 69 -11.19 -9.34 9.14
N VAL A 70 -10.43 -8.26 9.19
CA VAL A 70 -9.52 -7.93 10.29
C VAL A 70 -9.94 -6.69 11.07
N ASP A 71 -11.21 -6.35 11.02
CA ASP A 71 -11.81 -5.21 11.74
C ASP A 71 -11.16 -3.87 11.37
N LEU A 72 -10.78 -3.70 10.11
CA LEU A 72 -10.26 -2.46 9.55
C LEU A 72 -11.21 -1.88 8.49
N SER A 73 -11.05 -0.60 8.24
CA SER A 73 -11.66 0.10 7.09
C SER A 73 -10.67 1.09 6.48
N ARG A 74 -10.98 1.63 5.31
CA ARG A 74 -10.11 2.63 4.64
C ARG A 74 -9.87 3.88 5.49
N GLU A 75 -10.85 4.28 6.29
CA GLU A 75 -10.77 5.45 7.16
C GLU A 75 -9.83 5.25 8.36
N ARG A 76 -9.46 4.00 8.65
CA ARG A 76 -8.57 3.64 9.76
C ARG A 76 -7.12 3.48 9.33
N VAL A 77 -6.86 3.36 8.04
CA VAL A 77 -5.53 3.12 7.47
C VAL A 77 -5.16 4.23 6.49
N TYR A 78 -3.88 4.32 6.11
CA TYR A 78 -3.45 5.12 4.97
C TYR A 78 -3.01 4.19 3.84
N ILE A 79 -3.50 4.42 2.62
CA ILE A 79 -3.24 3.57 1.46
C ILE A 79 -2.48 4.37 0.40
N ALA A 80 -1.34 3.86 -0.04
CA ALA A 80 -0.53 4.47 -1.08
C ALA A 80 0.16 3.41 -1.95
N ASN A 81 0.87 3.85 -2.98
CA ASN A 81 1.64 2.98 -3.87
C ASN A 81 3.10 3.44 -3.97
N ILE A 82 4.00 2.54 -4.40
CA ILE A 82 5.40 2.83 -4.71
C ILE A 82 5.49 3.91 -5.79
N VAL A 83 4.75 3.75 -6.91
CA VAL A 83 4.64 4.76 -7.95
C VAL A 83 3.25 5.41 -7.93
N LYS A 84 3.20 6.71 -8.25
CA LYS A 84 1.96 7.51 -8.19
C LYS A 84 1.24 7.62 -9.54
N CYS A 85 1.85 7.11 -10.59
CA CYS A 85 1.34 7.14 -11.96
C CYS A 85 1.22 5.72 -12.49
N ARG A 86 0.21 5.47 -13.35
CA ARG A 86 -0.05 4.15 -13.94
C ARG A 86 1.04 3.75 -14.92
N PRO A 87 1.71 2.61 -14.76
CA PRO A 87 2.57 2.05 -15.80
C PRO A 87 1.75 1.59 -17.02
N PRO A 88 2.27 1.75 -18.25
CA PRO A 88 1.58 1.33 -19.46
C PRO A 88 1.11 -0.14 -19.39
N ARG A 89 -0.15 -0.39 -19.74
CA ARG A 89 -0.77 -1.73 -19.70
C ARG A 89 -0.67 -2.44 -18.35
N ASN A 90 -0.57 -1.68 -17.26
CA ASN A 90 -0.44 -2.20 -15.88
C ASN A 90 0.77 -3.14 -15.69
N ARG A 91 1.87 -2.93 -16.44
CA ARG A 91 3.12 -3.66 -16.19
C ARG A 91 3.72 -3.29 -14.83
N ASP A 92 4.62 -4.11 -14.33
CA ASP A 92 5.45 -3.74 -13.18
C ASP A 92 6.19 -2.41 -13.45
N PRO A 93 6.26 -1.49 -12.47
CA PRO A 93 7.05 -0.27 -12.62
C PRO A 93 8.55 -0.60 -12.72
N LEU A 94 9.24 0.04 -13.65
CA LEU A 94 10.68 -0.10 -13.82
C LEU A 94 11.43 0.47 -12.61
N ASN A 95 12.64 -0.02 -12.37
CA ASN A 95 13.47 0.49 -11.26
C ASN A 95 13.67 2.00 -11.32
N ILE A 96 13.91 2.55 -12.52
CA ILE A 96 14.08 4.00 -12.70
C ILE A 96 12.81 4.78 -12.35
N GLU A 97 11.62 4.23 -12.63
CA GLU A 97 10.33 4.85 -12.27
C GLU A 97 10.09 4.80 -10.75
N GLN A 98 10.43 3.68 -10.12
CA GLN A 98 10.37 3.55 -8.68
C GLN A 98 11.35 4.50 -7.98
N GLU A 99 12.59 4.61 -8.46
CA GLU A 99 13.59 5.54 -7.90
C GLU A 99 13.13 7.01 -8.01
N ALA A 100 12.60 7.40 -9.16
CA ALA A 100 12.10 8.75 -9.37
C ALA A 100 10.89 9.10 -8.47
N CYS A 101 10.11 8.09 -8.06
CA CYS A 101 8.85 8.29 -7.34
C CYS A 101 8.95 8.05 -5.82
N ILE A 102 9.91 7.24 -5.36
CA ILE A 102 9.98 6.79 -3.95
C ILE A 102 10.10 7.94 -2.95
N GLY A 103 10.63 9.08 -3.36
CA GLY A 103 10.75 10.27 -2.51
C GLY A 103 9.40 10.74 -1.97
N TYR A 104 8.35 10.70 -2.78
CA TYR A 104 7.00 11.05 -2.36
C TYR A 104 6.45 10.07 -1.30
N LEU A 105 6.65 8.76 -1.49
CA LEU A 105 6.21 7.77 -0.51
C LEU A 105 6.97 7.91 0.81
N ARG A 106 8.28 8.17 0.78
CA ARG A 106 9.08 8.42 1.98
C ARG A 106 8.57 9.65 2.75
N ALA A 107 8.25 10.74 2.04
CA ALA A 107 7.68 11.92 2.65
C ALA A 107 6.30 11.64 3.26
N GLN A 108 5.43 10.90 2.56
CA GLN A 108 4.14 10.45 3.11
C GLN A 108 4.33 9.60 4.37
N THR A 109 5.25 8.63 4.35
CA THR A 109 5.54 7.79 5.53
C THR A 109 6.05 8.63 6.71
N ALA A 110 6.89 9.63 6.44
CA ALA A 110 7.37 10.54 7.47
C ALA A 110 6.28 11.45 8.06
N LEU A 111 5.25 11.78 7.29
CA LEU A 111 4.08 12.55 7.73
C LEU A 111 3.07 11.69 8.50
N VAL A 112 2.75 10.48 7.99
CA VAL A 112 1.85 9.51 8.63
C VAL A 112 2.43 8.98 9.93
N ARG A 113 3.73 8.65 9.95
CA ARG A 113 4.45 7.99 11.07
C ARG A 113 3.79 6.68 11.51
N PRO A 114 3.54 5.74 10.59
CA PRO A 114 2.85 4.52 10.92
C PRO A 114 3.69 3.65 11.88
N LYS A 115 3.03 2.90 12.73
CA LYS A 115 3.63 1.84 13.56
C LYS A 115 3.76 0.53 12.79
N ILE A 116 2.86 0.31 11.81
CA ILE A 116 2.81 -0.91 11.00
C ILE A 116 2.73 -0.54 9.52
N ILE A 117 3.56 -1.19 8.70
CA ILE A 117 3.49 -1.13 7.24
C ILE A 117 3.17 -2.52 6.69
N VAL A 118 2.13 -2.62 5.87
CA VAL A 118 1.76 -3.84 5.15
C VAL A 118 2.01 -3.63 3.67
N CYS A 119 2.98 -4.33 3.12
CA CYS A 119 3.27 -4.32 1.68
C CYS A 119 2.29 -5.24 0.94
N LEU A 120 1.60 -4.70 -0.05
CA LEU A 120 0.68 -5.44 -0.90
C LEU A 120 1.42 -5.90 -2.16
N GLY A 121 1.91 -7.14 -2.13
CA GLY A 121 2.59 -7.78 -3.24
C GLY A 121 4.10 -7.63 -3.27
N ARG A 122 4.69 -8.28 -4.27
CA ARG A 122 6.14 -8.44 -4.44
C ARG A 122 6.88 -7.11 -4.59
N ILE A 123 6.42 -6.23 -5.45
CA ILE A 123 7.12 -4.97 -5.78
C ILE A 123 7.22 -4.07 -4.55
N ALA A 124 6.13 -3.91 -3.80
CA ALA A 124 6.14 -3.14 -2.56
C ALA A 124 7.08 -3.76 -1.51
N ALA A 125 7.02 -5.09 -1.33
CA ALA A 125 7.88 -5.80 -0.39
C ALA A 125 9.37 -5.69 -0.75
N GLN A 126 9.71 -5.82 -2.03
CA GLN A 126 11.09 -5.68 -2.51
C GLN A 126 11.62 -4.26 -2.34
N ARG A 127 10.77 -3.25 -2.44
CA ARG A 127 11.18 -1.86 -2.31
C ARG A 127 11.30 -1.40 -0.85
N ILE A 128 10.44 -1.92 0.04
CA ILE A 128 10.30 -1.44 1.42
C ILE A 128 11.04 -2.34 2.41
N ILE A 129 10.92 -3.66 2.27
CA ILE A 129 11.46 -4.63 3.23
C ILE A 129 12.86 -5.09 2.82
N ASP A 130 12.96 -5.84 1.71
CA ASP A 130 14.22 -6.38 1.20
C ASP A 130 14.16 -6.55 -0.32
N ARG A 131 15.16 -6.03 -1.03
CA ARG A 131 15.27 -6.13 -2.50
C ARG A 131 15.19 -7.56 -3.06
N ASN A 132 15.53 -8.55 -2.25
CA ASN A 132 15.48 -9.97 -2.60
C ASN A 132 14.22 -10.67 -2.09
N PHE A 133 13.23 -9.92 -1.60
CA PHE A 133 12.01 -10.48 -1.00
C PHE A 133 11.26 -11.39 -1.98
N ARG A 134 10.99 -12.61 -1.54
CA ARG A 134 10.26 -13.65 -2.28
C ARG A 134 8.87 -13.82 -1.69
N ILE A 135 7.88 -13.16 -2.28
CA ILE A 135 6.51 -13.14 -1.74
C ILE A 135 5.94 -14.55 -1.51
N THR A 136 6.23 -15.52 -2.38
CA THR A 136 5.76 -16.91 -2.26
C THR A 136 6.37 -17.70 -1.10
N LYS A 137 7.41 -17.17 -0.45
CA LYS A 137 8.10 -17.82 0.66
C LYS A 137 8.08 -17.01 1.95
N GLN A 138 7.88 -15.70 1.85
CA GLN A 138 8.09 -14.78 2.94
C GLN A 138 6.85 -13.91 3.25
N HIS A 139 5.72 -14.13 2.55
CA HIS A 139 4.46 -13.48 2.93
C HIS A 139 4.13 -13.80 4.41
N GLY A 140 3.50 -12.88 5.10
CA GLY A 140 3.14 -13.03 6.50
C GLY A 140 4.30 -12.94 7.51
N GLN A 141 5.56 -12.96 7.05
CA GLN A 141 6.72 -12.81 7.94
C GLN A 141 6.88 -11.35 8.36
N TRP A 142 7.22 -11.15 9.62
CA TRP A 142 7.42 -9.83 10.21
C TRP A 142 8.90 -9.45 10.23
N SER A 143 9.17 -8.19 9.98
CA SER A 143 10.47 -7.54 10.17
C SER A 143 10.28 -6.18 10.82
N GLU A 144 11.32 -5.66 11.47
CA GLU A 144 11.29 -4.35 12.11
C GLU A 144 12.42 -3.47 11.57
N ARG A 145 12.11 -2.21 11.36
CA ARG A 145 13.11 -1.19 11.05
C ARG A 145 12.74 0.14 11.70
N ALA A 146 13.64 0.68 12.50
CA ALA A 146 13.45 1.95 13.21
C ALA A 146 12.12 2.04 14.00
N GLY A 147 11.73 0.95 14.65
CA GLY A 147 10.50 0.86 15.45
C GLY A 147 9.22 0.64 14.64
N VAL A 148 9.30 0.52 13.33
CA VAL A 148 8.16 0.23 12.47
C VAL A 148 8.12 -1.27 12.15
N GLN A 149 7.01 -1.92 12.47
CA GLN A 149 6.76 -3.32 12.10
C GLN A 149 6.33 -3.42 10.63
N MET A 150 6.93 -4.33 9.89
CA MET A 150 6.66 -4.48 8.46
C MET A 150 6.37 -5.94 8.11
N THR A 151 5.37 -6.15 7.28
CA THR A 151 5.07 -7.44 6.67
C THR A 151 4.61 -7.27 5.22
N ALA A 152 4.52 -8.36 4.49
CA ALA A 152 3.97 -8.36 3.14
C ALA A 152 2.96 -9.48 2.98
N ILE A 153 1.90 -9.22 2.21
CA ILE A 153 0.90 -10.22 1.80
C ILE A 153 0.79 -10.21 0.28
N TYR A 154 0.12 -11.21 -0.28
CA TYR A 154 -0.17 -11.20 -1.72
C TYR A 154 -0.97 -9.97 -2.12
N HIS A 155 -0.63 -9.40 -3.28
CA HIS A 155 -1.38 -8.29 -3.84
C HIS A 155 -2.83 -8.75 -4.15
N PRO A 156 -3.87 -7.94 -3.85
CA PRO A 156 -5.25 -8.33 -4.14
C PRO A 156 -5.49 -8.76 -5.59
N SER A 157 -4.83 -8.14 -6.58
CA SER A 157 -4.92 -8.58 -7.97
C SER A 157 -4.36 -9.99 -8.22
N ALA A 158 -3.37 -10.43 -7.44
CA ALA A 158 -2.86 -11.80 -7.53
C ALA A 158 -3.88 -12.81 -6.99
N LEU A 159 -4.62 -12.46 -5.94
CA LEU A 159 -5.68 -13.28 -5.35
C LEU A 159 -6.93 -13.37 -6.25
N LEU A 160 -7.15 -12.38 -7.12
CA LEU A 160 -8.19 -12.45 -8.15
C LEU A 160 -7.80 -13.43 -9.27
N ARG A 161 -6.52 -13.44 -9.67
CA ARG A 161 -6.01 -14.36 -10.70
C ARG A 161 -5.82 -15.78 -10.20
N ASP A 162 -5.43 -15.95 -8.94
CA ASP A 162 -5.15 -17.25 -8.32
C ASP A 162 -5.82 -17.34 -6.93
N PRO A 163 -7.09 -17.76 -6.89
CA PRO A 163 -7.83 -17.88 -5.64
C PRO A 163 -7.26 -18.91 -4.65
N LEU A 164 -6.40 -19.84 -5.09
CA LEU A 164 -5.77 -20.83 -4.22
C LEU A 164 -4.83 -20.22 -3.17
N LYS A 165 -4.41 -18.96 -3.37
CA LYS A 165 -3.60 -18.21 -2.41
C LYS A 165 -4.40 -17.54 -1.29
N ARG A 166 -5.74 -17.56 -1.36
CA ARG A 166 -6.59 -16.90 -0.36
C ARG A 166 -6.51 -17.51 1.03
N PRO A 167 -6.46 -18.86 1.21
CA PRO A 167 -6.34 -19.44 2.55
C PRO A 167 -5.08 -18.98 3.31
N GLU A 168 -3.92 -19.01 2.66
CA GLU A 168 -2.67 -18.54 3.28
C GLU A 168 -2.70 -17.03 3.54
N THR A 169 -3.29 -16.23 2.63
CA THR A 169 -3.48 -14.79 2.85
C THR A 169 -4.40 -14.51 4.04
N PHE A 170 -5.42 -15.34 4.27
CA PHE A 170 -6.28 -15.22 5.45
C PHE A 170 -5.48 -15.40 6.75
N VAL A 171 -4.56 -16.37 6.80
CA VAL A 171 -3.66 -16.56 7.94
C VAL A 171 -2.79 -15.31 8.16
N ASP A 172 -2.24 -14.75 7.08
CA ASP A 172 -1.46 -13.51 7.16
C ASP A 172 -2.28 -12.34 7.70
N LEU A 173 -3.52 -12.18 7.24
CA LEU A 173 -4.45 -11.15 7.72
C LEU A 173 -4.73 -11.30 9.21
N LYS A 174 -4.94 -12.53 9.70
CA LYS A 174 -5.13 -12.77 11.15
C LYS A 174 -3.87 -12.43 11.95
N SER A 175 -2.69 -12.70 11.41
CA SER A 175 -1.41 -12.26 12.01
C SER A 175 -1.31 -10.73 12.08
N ILE A 176 -1.73 -10.02 11.01
CA ILE A 176 -1.78 -8.55 10.98
C ILE A 176 -2.76 -8.03 12.05
N GLN A 177 -3.95 -8.62 12.15
CA GLN A 177 -4.94 -8.25 13.18
C GLN A 177 -4.36 -8.41 14.59
N ALA A 178 -3.69 -9.54 14.86
CA ALA A 178 -3.06 -9.78 16.16
C ALA A 178 -1.97 -8.74 16.46
N LYS A 179 -1.14 -8.39 15.48
CA LYS A 179 -0.10 -7.37 15.62
C LYS A 179 -0.68 -5.98 15.87
N ILE A 180 -1.78 -5.62 15.20
CA ILE A 180 -2.49 -4.36 15.45
C ILE A 180 -3.05 -4.33 16.87
N LYS A 181 -3.66 -5.42 17.35
CA LYS A 181 -4.15 -5.53 18.73
C LYS A 181 -3.05 -5.31 19.78
N GLU A 182 -1.84 -5.79 19.48
CA GLU A 182 -0.67 -5.64 20.36
C GLU A 182 -0.15 -4.19 20.40
N ILE A 183 -0.07 -3.51 19.24
CA ILE A 183 0.68 -2.25 19.10
C ILE A 183 -0.23 -1.01 19.07
N CYS A 184 -1.38 -1.11 18.42
CA CYS A 184 -2.30 0.01 18.16
C CYS A 184 -3.78 -0.46 18.13
N PRO A 185 -4.31 -0.98 19.23
CA PRO A 185 -5.65 -1.58 19.29
C PRO A 185 -6.76 -0.64 18.84
N ASP A 186 -6.62 0.67 19.07
CA ASP A 186 -7.62 1.68 18.70
C ASP A 186 -7.80 1.85 17.19
N THR A 187 -6.88 1.29 16.39
CA THR A 187 -6.99 1.27 14.93
C THR A 187 -8.10 0.32 14.45
N LEU A 188 -8.37 -0.73 15.21
CA LEU A 188 -9.43 -1.69 14.86
C LEU A 188 -10.82 -1.09 15.07
N LEU A 189 -11.77 -1.52 14.26
CA LEU A 189 -13.17 -1.20 14.46
C LEU A 189 -13.66 -1.88 15.76
N PRO A 190 -14.49 -1.19 16.56
CA PRO A 190 -15.08 -1.81 17.74
C PRO A 190 -15.99 -2.97 17.32
N HIS A 191 -15.86 -4.10 17.99
CA HIS A 191 -16.84 -5.16 17.85
C HIS A 191 -18.19 -4.70 18.45
N PRO A 192 -19.29 -4.97 17.78
CA PRO A 192 -20.62 -4.56 18.25
C PRO A 192 -21.09 -5.30 19.53
N TRP A 193 -20.24 -6.15 20.13
CA TRP A 193 -20.46 -6.89 21.39
C TRP A 193 -19.20 -7.02 22.22
#